data_d26a8befb9ab5b5b7c9475cb63486a98
#
_entry.id   d26a8befb9ab5b5b7c9475cb63486a98
#
_cell.length_a   1.000
_cell.length_b   1.000
_cell.length_c   1.000
_cell.angle_alpha   90.00
_cell.angle_beta   90.00
_cell.angle_gamma   90.00
#
_symmetry.space_group_name_H-M   'P 1'
#
loop_
_entity.id
_entity.type
_entity.pdbx_description
1 polymer ?
#
loop_
_entity_poly.entity_id
_entity_poly.type
_entity_poly.pdbx_seq_one_letter_code
_entity_poly.pdbx_strand_id
1 'polypeptide(L)'
;GCDWSSDVCSSDLEMEKKSISKSKDETLFEKSKEISNKIDDLSKNQKNVKDQLDQILSNIPNLPLNDVPVGKDENSNKEVVKSGEIKEMSFKPKSHYEIGEKLNMLDFDLATKTTGSRFVFVKDKLASLERAISNFMIDTHVNNNGYTEISPPLMATDNTMFGTGQLPKFENDQFEIKFDDKNDRKFLIPTAEVILTNMVKNQILNLKSLPMR
;
A
#
# COMPACT_ATOMS: atom_id res chain seq x y z
N GLY A 1 -20.96 -18.40 13.60
CA GLY A 1 -21.44 -19.75 13.59
C GLY A 1 -20.40 -20.69 13.03
N CYS A 2 -19.93 -21.65 13.81
CA CYS A 2 -19.13 -22.77 13.31
C CYS A 2 -20.10 -23.75 12.65
N ASP A 3 -20.16 -23.75 11.35
CA ASP A 3 -20.74 -24.88 10.60
C ASP A 3 -19.82 -25.25 9.44
N TRP A 4 -18.91 -26.14 9.73
CA TRP A 4 -18.29 -26.99 8.73
C TRP A 4 -18.16 -28.38 9.31
N SER A 5 -18.94 -29.26 8.77
CA SER A 5 -19.03 -30.70 9.04
C SER A 5 -17.65 -31.32 9.34
N SER A 6 -17.32 -31.42 10.54
CA SER A 6 -16.64 -32.47 11.27
C SER A 6 -16.14 -31.95 12.62
N ASP A 7 -16.78 -32.45 13.64
CA ASP A 7 -16.15 -32.80 14.89
C ASP A 7 -15.47 -31.68 15.70
N VAL A 8 -16.28 -31.07 16.57
CA VAL A 8 -15.82 -30.32 17.75
C VAL A 8 -15.09 -29.00 17.43
N CYS A 9 -15.85 -27.93 17.44
CA CYS A 9 -15.32 -26.57 17.35
C CYS A 9 -14.39 -26.26 18.53
N SER A 10 -13.34 -25.46 18.33
CA SER A 10 -12.45 -25.04 19.42
C SER A 10 -13.21 -24.40 20.59
N SER A 11 -14.32 -23.70 20.32
CA SER A 11 -15.20 -23.13 21.35
C SER A 11 -15.89 -24.20 22.21
N ASP A 12 -16.24 -25.35 21.65
CA ASP A 12 -16.86 -26.46 22.38
C ASP A 12 -15.84 -27.11 23.30
N LEU A 13 -14.61 -27.30 22.83
CA LEU A 13 -13.51 -27.80 23.65
C LEU A 13 -13.15 -26.82 24.79
N GLU A 14 -13.19 -25.51 24.54
CA GLU A 14 -12.99 -24.51 25.59
C GLU A 14 -14.11 -24.56 26.64
N MET A 15 -15.36 -24.75 26.23
CA MET A 15 -16.49 -24.92 27.16
C MET A 15 -16.35 -26.20 27.98
N GLU A 16 -15.98 -27.32 27.35
CA GLU A 16 -15.72 -28.59 28.03
C GLU A 16 -14.59 -28.44 29.05
N LYS A 17 -13.47 -27.83 28.66
CA LYS A 17 -12.35 -27.55 29.57
C LYS A 17 -12.76 -26.69 30.77
N LYS A 18 -13.58 -25.63 30.55
CA LYS A 18 -14.13 -24.80 31.61
C LYS A 18 -15.04 -25.59 32.56
N SER A 19 -15.86 -26.52 32.02
CA SER A 19 -16.72 -27.38 32.81
C SER A 19 -15.90 -28.33 33.71
N ILE A 20 -14.87 -28.97 33.16
CA ILE A 20 -13.96 -29.85 33.92
C ILE A 20 -13.25 -29.05 35.04
N SER A 21 -12.74 -27.87 34.73
CA SER A 21 -12.08 -26.99 35.71
C SER A 21 -13.00 -26.59 36.86
N LYS A 22 -14.30 -26.41 36.61
CA LYS A 22 -15.30 -26.08 37.64
C LYS A 22 -15.67 -27.25 38.52
N SER A 23 -15.59 -28.49 38.00
CA SER A 23 -15.95 -29.72 38.77
C SER A 23 -14.96 -30.04 39.89
N LYS A 24 -13.71 -29.54 39.83
CA LYS A 24 -12.61 -29.83 40.75
C LYS A 24 -12.33 -31.33 40.92
N ASP A 25 -12.66 -32.13 39.90
CA ASP A 25 -12.47 -33.59 39.91
C ASP A 25 -11.07 -33.91 39.37
N GLU A 26 -10.21 -34.42 40.25
CA GLU A 26 -8.83 -34.74 39.90
C GLU A 26 -8.72 -35.89 38.92
N THR A 27 -9.75 -36.76 38.81
CA THR A 27 -9.77 -37.88 37.84
C THR A 27 -9.88 -37.38 36.38
N LEU A 28 -10.32 -36.15 36.19
CA LEU A 28 -10.48 -35.53 34.88
C LEU A 28 -9.24 -34.70 34.45
N PHE A 29 -8.17 -34.70 35.22
CA PHE A 29 -6.96 -33.92 34.93
C PHE A 29 -6.31 -34.30 33.58
N GLU A 30 -6.16 -35.61 33.34
CA GLU A 30 -5.60 -36.09 32.06
C GLU A 30 -6.48 -35.66 30.86
N LYS A 31 -7.79 -35.79 31.01
CA LYS A 31 -8.75 -35.32 29.95
C LYS A 31 -8.62 -33.82 29.72
N SER A 32 -8.49 -33.01 30.74
CA SER A 32 -8.27 -31.56 30.64
C SER A 32 -6.99 -31.20 29.88
N LYS A 33 -5.92 -32.02 30.12
CA LYS A 33 -4.65 -31.84 29.42
C LYS A 33 -4.74 -32.24 27.95
N GLU A 34 -5.42 -33.31 27.62
CA GLU A 34 -5.69 -33.72 26.22
C GLU A 34 -6.48 -32.64 25.48
N ILE A 35 -7.55 -32.12 26.10
CA ILE A 35 -8.34 -31.02 25.54
C ILE A 35 -7.48 -29.78 25.31
N SER A 36 -6.60 -29.44 26.25
CA SER A 36 -5.67 -28.31 26.09
C SER A 36 -4.76 -28.49 24.89
N ASN A 37 -4.16 -29.67 24.73
CA ASN A 37 -3.31 -29.97 23.58
C ASN A 37 -4.09 -29.87 22.26
N LYS A 38 -5.33 -30.38 22.21
CA LYS A 38 -6.19 -30.25 21.02
C LYS A 38 -6.54 -28.81 20.70
N ILE A 39 -6.85 -27.98 21.71
CA ILE A 39 -7.10 -26.54 21.54
C ILE A 39 -5.85 -25.87 20.96
N ASP A 40 -4.68 -26.16 21.49
CA ASP A 40 -3.42 -25.57 21.01
C ASP A 40 -3.12 -25.96 19.56
N ASP A 41 -3.34 -27.21 19.19
CA ASP A 41 -3.13 -27.70 17.82
C ASP A 41 -4.14 -27.08 16.85
N LEU A 42 -5.42 -27.02 17.23
CA LEU A 42 -6.45 -26.36 16.43
C LEU A 42 -6.17 -24.86 16.27
N SER A 43 -5.72 -24.18 17.33
CA SER A 43 -5.36 -22.77 17.28
C SER A 43 -4.18 -22.50 16.36
N LYS A 44 -3.17 -23.38 16.38
CA LYS A 44 -2.02 -23.31 15.45
C LYS A 44 -2.46 -23.51 14.01
N ASN A 45 -3.31 -24.51 13.76
CA ASN A 45 -3.86 -24.75 12.42
C ASN A 45 -4.72 -23.60 11.93
N GLN A 46 -5.60 -23.09 12.78
CA GLN A 46 -6.42 -21.92 12.46
C GLN A 46 -5.57 -20.71 12.09
N LYS A 47 -4.52 -20.43 12.89
CA LYS A 47 -3.58 -19.35 12.59
C LYS A 47 -2.90 -19.55 11.25
N ASN A 48 -2.38 -20.74 10.98
CA ASN A 48 -1.71 -21.05 9.72
C ASN A 48 -2.62 -20.89 8.51
N VAL A 49 -3.85 -21.41 8.59
CA VAL A 49 -4.85 -21.26 7.50
C VAL A 49 -5.25 -19.80 7.32
N LYS A 50 -5.42 -19.06 8.42
CA LYS A 50 -5.69 -17.63 8.37
C LYS A 50 -4.56 -16.85 7.72
N ASP A 51 -3.32 -17.10 8.12
CA ASP A 51 -2.15 -16.44 7.55
C ASP A 51 -2.02 -16.71 6.04
N GLN A 52 -2.30 -17.95 5.59
CA GLN A 52 -2.34 -18.31 4.18
C GLN A 52 -3.47 -17.58 3.43
N LEU A 53 -4.66 -17.54 4.03
CA LEU A 53 -5.80 -16.83 3.45
C LEU A 53 -5.52 -15.33 3.32
N ASP A 54 -5.02 -14.70 4.37
CA ASP A 54 -4.66 -13.27 4.39
C ASP A 54 -3.58 -12.96 3.34
N GLN A 55 -2.61 -13.86 3.16
CA GLN A 55 -1.58 -13.73 2.13
C GLN A 55 -2.17 -13.82 0.72
N ILE A 56 -3.10 -14.73 0.46
CA ILE A 56 -3.79 -14.82 -0.83
C ILE A 56 -4.63 -13.58 -1.07
N LEU A 57 -5.48 -13.20 -0.11
CA LEU A 57 -6.39 -12.07 -0.25
C LEU A 57 -5.66 -10.74 -0.46
N SER A 58 -4.51 -10.54 0.20
CA SER A 58 -3.72 -9.31 0.06
C SER A 58 -3.07 -9.15 -1.33
N ASN A 59 -3.00 -10.22 -2.12
CA ASN A 59 -2.47 -10.21 -3.48
C ASN A 59 -3.56 -10.18 -4.57
N ILE A 60 -4.82 -10.40 -4.20
CA ILE A 60 -5.93 -10.36 -5.15
C ILE A 60 -6.31 -8.90 -5.43
N PRO A 61 -6.43 -8.49 -6.71
CA PRO A 61 -6.92 -7.17 -7.07
C PRO A 61 -8.35 -6.95 -6.58
N ASN A 62 -8.70 -5.69 -6.34
CA ASN A 62 -10.08 -5.32 -6.02
C ASN A 62 -11.04 -5.68 -7.16
N LEU A 63 -12.31 -5.88 -6.82
CA LEU A 63 -13.36 -6.16 -7.81
C LEU A 63 -13.53 -4.94 -8.74
N PRO A 64 -13.46 -5.13 -10.06
CA PRO A 64 -13.72 -4.05 -10.99
C PRO A 64 -15.22 -3.69 -11.01
N LEU A 65 -15.53 -2.48 -11.48
CA LEU A 65 -16.93 -2.11 -11.76
C LEU A 65 -17.48 -2.94 -12.93
N ASN A 66 -18.81 -3.07 -12.99
CA ASN A 66 -19.49 -3.90 -14.00
C ASN A 66 -19.30 -3.38 -15.44
N ASP A 67 -18.98 -2.13 -15.63
CA ASP A 67 -18.74 -1.50 -16.93
C ASP A 67 -17.30 -1.65 -17.44
N VAL A 68 -16.41 -2.19 -16.62
CA VAL A 68 -15.04 -2.50 -17.04
C VAL A 68 -15.04 -3.71 -17.96
N PRO A 69 -14.52 -3.60 -19.19
CA PRO A 69 -14.48 -4.73 -20.12
C PRO A 69 -13.57 -5.86 -19.62
N VAL A 70 -13.99 -7.08 -19.86
CA VAL A 70 -13.14 -8.25 -19.62
C VAL A 70 -12.15 -8.38 -20.77
N GLY A 71 -10.85 -8.45 -20.45
CA GLY A 71 -9.80 -8.55 -21.46
C GLY A 71 -8.49 -9.08 -20.89
N LYS A 72 -7.56 -9.43 -21.78
CA LYS A 72 -6.24 -9.97 -21.41
C LYS A 72 -5.20 -8.88 -21.16
N ASP A 73 -5.36 -7.75 -21.84
CA ASP A 73 -4.40 -6.65 -21.86
C ASP A 73 -5.11 -5.31 -22.17
N GLU A 74 -4.34 -4.25 -22.24
CA GLU A 74 -4.78 -2.89 -22.52
C GLU A 74 -5.51 -2.71 -23.87
N ASN A 75 -5.30 -3.59 -24.84
CA ASN A 75 -6.01 -3.53 -26.13
C ASN A 75 -7.49 -3.86 -26.00
N SER A 76 -7.89 -4.47 -24.90
CA SER A 76 -9.28 -4.75 -24.56
C SER A 76 -9.98 -3.57 -23.89
N ASN A 77 -9.28 -2.49 -23.56
CA ASN A 77 -9.84 -1.31 -22.95
C ASN A 77 -10.80 -0.58 -23.91
N LYS A 78 -11.92 -0.13 -23.37
CA LYS A 78 -12.90 0.68 -24.10
C LYS A 78 -12.56 2.16 -23.96
N GLU A 79 -12.27 2.83 -25.09
CA GLU A 79 -12.12 4.29 -25.09
C GLU A 79 -13.47 4.94 -24.73
N VAL A 80 -13.51 5.69 -23.63
CA VAL A 80 -14.74 6.34 -23.13
C VAL A 80 -14.92 7.71 -23.78
N VAL A 81 -13.84 8.48 -23.84
CA VAL A 81 -13.84 9.84 -24.42
C VAL A 81 -12.51 10.11 -25.10
N LYS A 82 -12.59 10.69 -26.28
CA LYS A 82 -11.44 11.28 -26.96
C LYS A 82 -11.73 12.78 -27.18
N SER A 83 -10.85 13.65 -26.70
CA SER A 83 -11.01 15.10 -26.78
C SER A 83 -9.77 15.76 -27.32
N GLY A 84 -9.98 16.76 -28.18
CA GLY A 84 -8.93 17.53 -28.82
C GLY A 84 -8.32 16.84 -30.05
N GLU A 85 -7.52 17.61 -30.78
CA GLU A 85 -6.78 17.13 -31.93
C GLU A 85 -5.28 17.29 -31.71
N ILE A 86 -4.51 16.32 -32.18
CA ILE A 86 -3.04 16.39 -32.15
C ILE A 86 -2.61 17.36 -33.25
N LYS A 87 -1.99 18.47 -32.88
CA LYS A 87 -1.45 19.44 -33.82
C LYS A 87 -0.34 18.82 -34.63
N GLU A 88 -0.48 18.77 -35.94
CA GLU A 88 0.61 18.45 -36.84
C GLU A 88 1.68 19.54 -36.79
N MET A 89 2.92 19.15 -36.51
CA MET A 89 4.05 20.07 -36.52
C MET A 89 4.79 19.97 -37.84
N SER A 90 5.23 21.10 -38.40
CA SER A 90 6.04 21.15 -39.62
C SER A 90 7.47 20.62 -39.42
N PHE A 91 7.83 20.21 -38.21
CA PHE A 91 9.12 19.64 -37.82
C PHE A 91 8.94 18.41 -36.94
N LYS A 92 9.95 17.55 -36.86
CA LYS A 92 9.96 16.42 -35.95
C LYS A 92 10.22 16.93 -34.50
N PRO A 93 9.23 16.85 -33.59
CA PRO A 93 9.41 17.29 -32.21
C PRO A 93 10.43 16.39 -31.50
N LYS A 94 11.24 16.98 -30.65
CA LYS A 94 12.14 16.29 -29.75
C LYS A 94 11.44 15.97 -28.45
N SER A 95 11.84 14.87 -27.82
CA SER A 95 11.40 14.55 -26.46
C SER A 95 11.96 15.54 -25.44
N HIS A 96 11.33 15.59 -24.25
CA HIS A 96 11.77 16.49 -23.17
C HIS A 96 13.20 16.18 -22.71
N TYR A 97 13.60 14.90 -22.66
CA TYR A 97 14.95 14.53 -22.27
C TYR A 97 16.00 14.93 -23.32
N GLU A 98 15.72 14.76 -24.63
CA GLU A 98 16.61 15.25 -25.70
C GLU A 98 16.82 16.77 -25.65
N ILE A 99 15.75 17.51 -25.30
CA ILE A 99 15.82 18.95 -25.15
C ILE A 99 16.67 19.30 -23.92
N GLY A 100 16.41 18.65 -22.81
CA GLY A 100 17.11 18.91 -21.54
C GLY A 100 18.60 18.60 -21.61
N GLU A 101 18.99 17.50 -22.23
CA GLU A 101 20.40 17.16 -22.49
C GLU A 101 21.08 18.14 -23.43
N LYS A 102 20.42 18.51 -24.53
CA LYS A 102 20.94 19.51 -25.48
C LYS A 102 21.19 20.86 -24.83
N LEU A 103 20.37 21.22 -23.86
CA LEU A 103 20.52 22.46 -23.07
C LEU A 103 21.49 22.32 -21.88
N ASN A 104 22.07 21.13 -21.67
CA ASN A 104 22.90 20.76 -20.50
C ASN A 104 22.17 20.98 -19.15
N MET A 105 20.83 20.88 -19.14
CA MET A 105 20.00 21.04 -17.95
C MET A 105 19.53 19.72 -17.36
N LEU A 106 19.63 18.61 -18.10
CA LEU A 106 19.47 17.24 -17.60
C LEU A 106 20.75 16.46 -17.80
N ASP A 107 21.11 15.63 -16.82
CA ASP A 107 22.35 14.85 -16.83
C ASP A 107 22.08 13.44 -16.29
N PHE A 108 21.90 12.51 -17.20
CA PHE A 108 21.62 11.10 -16.89
C PHE A 108 22.91 10.33 -16.62
N ASP A 109 24.01 10.70 -17.28
CA ASP A 109 25.29 10.03 -17.09
C ASP A 109 25.86 10.27 -15.68
N LEU A 110 25.74 11.50 -15.20
CA LEU A 110 26.14 11.84 -13.82
C LEU A 110 25.26 11.10 -12.81
N ALA A 111 23.96 11.02 -13.05
CA ALA A 111 23.03 10.29 -12.18
C ALA A 111 23.35 8.78 -12.16
N THR A 112 23.68 8.20 -13.30
CA THR A 112 24.06 6.80 -13.38
C THR A 112 25.33 6.50 -12.56
N LYS A 113 26.30 7.39 -12.56
CA LYS A 113 27.54 7.24 -11.77
C LYS A 113 27.32 7.35 -10.26
N THR A 114 26.36 8.15 -9.84
CA THR A 114 26.16 8.45 -8.41
C THR A 114 25.07 7.62 -7.75
N THR A 115 24.00 7.30 -8.51
CA THR A 115 22.78 6.72 -7.94
C THR A 115 22.34 5.47 -8.71
N GLY A 116 22.61 5.40 -10.00
CA GLY A 116 22.22 4.29 -10.87
C GLY A 116 21.32 4.75 -12.02
N SER A 117 20.84 3.79 -12.81
CA SER A 117 19.93 4.04 -13.93
C SER A 117 18.56 4.55 -13.43
N ARG A 118 17.84 5.27 -14.27
CA ARG A 118 16.52 5.85 -14.01
C ARG A 118 16.49 7.04 -13.06
N PHE A 119 17.65 7.62 -12.73
CA PHE A 119 17.78 8.88 -12.04
C PHE A 119 18.28 9.96 -13.00
N VAL A 120 18.07 11.23 -12.64
CA VAL A 120 18.52 12.37 -13.43
C VAL A 120 18.94 13.51 -12.52
N PHE A 121 20.00 14.23 -12.89
CA PHE A 121 20.32 15.53 -12.30
C PHE A 121 19.62 16.61 -13.11
N VAL A 122 18.77 17.39 -12.46
CA VAL A 122 18.16 18.60 -13.02
C VAL A 122 19.03 19.79 -12.62
N LYS A 123 19.45 20.60 -13.58
CA LYS A 123 20.45 21.66 -13.36
C LYS A 123 19.96 23.02 -13.81
N ASP A 124 20.61 24.06 -13.27
CA ASP A 124 20.48 25.46 -13.69
C ASP A 124 19.04 25.96 -13.72
N LYS A 125 18.64 26.63 -14.79
CA LYS A 125 17.31 27.24 -14.95
C LYS A 125 16.18 26.22 -14.90
N LEU A 126 16.42 24.98 -15.34
CA LEU A 126 15.41 23.93 -15.27
C LEU A 126 15.12 23.53 -13.80
N ALA A 127 16.16 23.43 -12.96
CA ALA A 127 15.97 23.18 -11.52
C ALA A 127 15.23 24.34 -10.83
N SER A 128 15.50 25.57 -11.26
CA SER A 128 14.78 26.75 -10.76
C SER A 128 13.32 26.75 -11.20
N LEU A 129 13.05 26.34 -12.43
CA LEU A 129 11.70 26.24 -12.99
C LEU A 129 10.89 25.14 -12.28
N GLU A 130 11.47 23.96 -12.06
CA GLU A 130 10.84 22.87 -11.35
C GLU A 130 10.36 23.29 -9.94
N ARG A 131 11.24 23.94 -9.19
CA ARG A 131 10.91 24.49 -7.87
C ARG A 131 9.81 25.58 -7.95
N ALA A 132 9.91 26.48 -8.94
CA ALA A 132 8.90 27.53 -9.14
C ALA A 132 7.52 26.97 -9.45
N ILE A 133 7.46 25.93 -10.29
CA ILE A 133 6.19 25.26 -10.64
C ILE A 133 5.63 24.54 -9.41
N SER A 134 6.47 23.83 -8.64
CA SER A 134 6.04 23.15 -7.42
C SER A 134 5.44 24.12 -6.42
N ASN A 135 6.10 25.24 -6.16
CA ASN A 135 5.57 26.28 -5.27
C ASN A 135 4.27 26.90 -5.81
N PHE A 136 4.21 27.20 -7.11
CA PHE A 136 3.00 27.73 -7.73
C PHE A 136 1.81 26.79 -7.59
N MET A 137 2.01 25.48 -7.75
CA MET A 137 0.95 24.47 -7.59
C MET A 137 0.45 24.43 -6.14
N ILE A 138 1.37 24.39 -5.16
CA ILE A 138 1.03 24.40 -3.73
C ILE A 138 0.27 25.68 -3.38
N ASP A 139 0.82 26.84 -3.70
CA ASP A 139 0.22 28.14 -3.40
C ASP A 139 -1.18 28.28 -4.03
N THR A 140 -1.36 27.80 -5.25
CA THR A 140 -2.66 27.83 -5.93
C THR A 140 -3.69 27.00 -5.19
N HIS A 141 -3.35 25.78 -4.75
CA HIS A 141 -4.30 24.93 -4.04
C HIS A 141 -4.58 25.43 -2.63
N VAL A 142 -3.58 25.91 -1.91
CA VAL A 142 -3.75 26.47 -0.57
C VAL A 142 -4.57 27.75 -0.59
N ASN A 143 -4.20 28.72 -1.45
CA ASN A 143 -4.80 30.05 -1.42
C ASN A 143 -6.14 30.12 -2.16
N ASN A 144 -6.33 29.35 -3.24
CA ASN A 144 -7.50 29.48 -4.11
C ASN A 144 -8.51 28.33 -3.96
N ASN A 145 -8.05 27.13 -3.55
CA ASN A 145 -8.89 25.93 -3.53
C ASN A 145 -9.17 25.40 -2.12
N GLY A 146 -8.72 26.11 -1.07
CA GLY A 146 -9.01 25.77 0.33
C GLY A 146 -8.35 24.48 0.82
N TYR A 147 -7.20 24.11 0.25
CA TYR A 147 -6.41 22.98 0.72
C TYR A 147 -5.52 23.39 1.89
N THR A 148 -5.23 22.44 2.76
CA THR A 148 -4.24 22.60 3.83
C THR A 148 -2.91 22.00 3.39
N GLU A 149 -1.85 22.79 3.41
CA GLU A 149 -0.52 22.28 3.14
C GLU A 149 -0.04 21.38 4.27
N ILE A 150 0.47 20.19 3.91
CA ILE A 150 1.08 19.24 4.84
C ILE A 150 2.45 18.81 4.28
N SER A 151 3.48 18.91 5.11
CA SER A 151 4.80 18.36 4.84
C SER A 151 4.98 17.03 5.58
N PRO A 152 4.71 15.90 4.92
CA PRO A 152 4.75 14.59 5.57
C PRO A 152 6.18 14.06 5.70
N PRO A 153 6.43 13.09 6.62
CA PRO A 153 7.65 12.30 6.60
C PRO A 153 7.85 11.59 5.26
N LEU A 154 9.09 11.45 4.81
CA LEU A 154 9.42 10.76 3.55
C LEU A 154 9.65 9.25 3.71
N MET A 155 9.46 8.73 4.91
CA MET A 155 9.58 7.31 5.25
C MET A 155 8.29 6.80 5.88
N ALA A 156 7.88 5.60 5.47
CA ALA A 156 6.71 4.92 5.98
C ALA A 156 7.07 3.54 6.57
N THR A 157 6.30 3.09 7.57
CA THR A 157 6.39 1.71 8.06
C THR A 157 5.72 0.75 7.07
N ASP A 158 6.05 -0.54 7.16
CA ASP A 158 5.40 -1.59 6.38
C ASP A 158 3.87 -1.59 6.54
N ASN A 159 3.38 -1.41 7.76
CA ASN A 159 1.95 -1.32 8.05
C ASN A 159 1.28 -0.10 7.37
N THR A 160 2.00 1.01 7.22
CA THR A 160 1.53 2.18 6.48
C THR A 160 1.50 1.89 4.98
N MET A 161 2.55 1.26 4.44
CA MET A 161 2.63 0.83 3.04
C MET A 161 1.54 -0.19 2.68
N PHE A 162 1.23 -1.10 3.61
CA PHE A 162 0.12 -2.05 3.45
C PHE A 162 -1.24 -1.32 3.42
N GLY A 163 -1.42 -0.29 4.22
CA GLY A 163 -2.68 0.47 4.33
C GLY A 163 -3.13 1.11 3.01
N THR A 164 -2.21 1.40 2.10
CA THR A 164 -2.48 1.98 0.77
C THR A 164 -2.19 0.99 -0.38
N GLY A 165 -2.00 -0.30 -0.08
CA GLY A 165 -1.86 -1.36 -1.07
C GLY A 165 -0.51 -1.41 -1.79
N GLN A 166 0.51 -0.73 -1.28
CA GLN A 166 1.89 -0.84 -1.81
C GLN A 166 2.50 -2.20 -1.47
N LEU A 167 2.24 -2.69 -0.27
CA LEU A 167 2.62 -4.02 0.17
C LEU A 167 1.40 -4.94 0.23
N PRO A 168 1.57 -6.25 0.01
CA PRO A 168 2.80 -6.95 -0.39
C PRO A 168 3.07 -6.91 -1.89
N LYS A 169 2.09 -6.53 -2.71
CA LYS A 169 2.08 -6.73 -4.17
C LYS A 169 3.24 -6.04 -4.90
N PHE A 170 3.60 -4.84 -4.48
CA PHE A 170 4.62 -4.00 -5.13
C PHE A 170 5.91 -3.90 -4.31
N GLU A 171 6.22 -4.88 -3.46
CA GLU A 171 7.39 -4.86 -2.57
C GLU A 171 8.71 -4.70 -3.33
N ASN A 172 8.85 -5.38 -4.47
CA ASN A 172 10.06 -5.32 -5.30
C ASN A 172 10.29 -3.96 -5.98
N ASP A 173 9.25 -3.12 -6.04
CA ASP A 173 9.31 -1.79 -6.63
C ASP A 173 9.58 -0.70 -5.59
N GLN A 174 9.70 -1.08 -4.29
CA GLN A 174 9.89 -0.15 -3.20
C GLN A 174 11.35 -0.05 -2.77
N PHE A 175 11.75 1.13 -2.30
CA PHE A 175 13.05 1.33 -1.67
C PHE A 175 12.94 1.04 -0.17
N GLU A 176 13.30 -0.17 0.24
CA GLU A 176 13.38 -0.55 1.64
C GLU A 176 14.65 -0.02 2.28
N ILE A 177 14.52 0.60 3.45
CA ILE A 177 15.64 1.04 4.27
C ILE A 177 15.89 -0.04 5.32
N LYS A 178 17.08 -0.62 5.29
CA LYS A 178 17.47 -1.67 6.24
C LYS A 178 17.97 -1.05 7.53
N PHE A 179 17.33 -1.43 8.63
CA PHE A 179 17.79 -1.19 9.99
C PHE A 179 18.28 -2.50 10.61
N ASP A 180 19.03 -2.40 11.71
CA ASP A 180 19.52 -3.59 12.41
C ASP A 180 18.38 -4.41 13.04
N ASP A 181 17.29 -3.77 13.43
CA ASP A 181 16.08 -4.43 13.89
C ASP A 181 15.22 -4.91 12.71
N LYS A 182 15.16 -6.22 12.52
CA LYS A 182 14.37 -6.85 11.45
C LYS A 182 12.86 -6.63 11.58
N ASN A 183 12.37 -6.20 12.74
CA ASN A 183 10.95 -5.93 12.97
C ASN A 183 10.57 -4.49 12.67
N ASP A 184 11.53 -3.59 12.41
CA ASP A 184 11.28 -2.18 12.08
C ASP A 184 11.58 -1.91 10.60
N ARG A 185 10.75 -2.47 9.73
CA ARG A 185 10.84 -2.23 8.28
C ARG A 185 10.34 -0.84 7.94
N LYS A 186 11.14 -0.10 7.18
CA LYS A 186 10.77 1.22 6.66
C LYS A 186 11.10 1.34 5.19
N PHE A 187 10.31 2.15 4.51
CA PHE A 187 10.40 2.38 3.07
C PHE A 187 10.42 3.87 2.76
N LEU A 188 11.14 4.27 1.74
CA LEU A 188 10.93 5.59 1.15
C LEU A 188 9.52 5.60 0.52
N ILE A 189 8.77 6.67 0.77
CA ILE A 189 7.41 6.78 0.22
C ILE A 189 7.46 6.98 -1.31
N PRO A 190 6.70 6.19 -2.11
CA PRO A 190 6.60 6.42 -3.54
C PRO A 190 5.74 7.64 -3.88
N THR A 191 4.87 8.03 -2.97
CA THR A 191 3.95 9.17 -3.06
C THR A 191 3.55 9.65 -1.67
N ALA A 192 3.23 10.94 -1.53
CA ALA A 192 2.72 11.51 -0.29
C ALA A 192 1.37 10.88 0.14
N GLU A 193 0.59 10.35 -0.79
CA GLU A 193 -0.67 9.65 -0.52
C GLU A 193 -0.53 8.57 0.54
N VAL A 194 0.58 7.82 0.53
CA VAL A 194 0.85 6.74 1.49
C VAL A 194 0.77 7.25 2.93
N ILE A 195 1.38 8.39 3.21
CA ILE A 195 1.35 8.97 4.56
C ILE A 195 0.02 9.68 4.83
N LEU A 196 -0.45 10.49 3.89
CA LEU A 196 -1.63 11.33 4.10
C LEU A 196 -2.90 10.49 4.30
N THR A 197 -3.12 9.45 3.52
CA THR A 197 -4.26 8.56 3.68
C THR A 197 -4.21 7.81 5.02
N ASN A 198 -3.02 7.41 5.46
CA ASN A 198 -2.87 6.72 6.74
C ASN A 198 -2.97 7.64 7.99
N MET A 199 -3.01 8.96 7.82
CA MET A 199 -3.28 9.88 8.94
C MET A 199 -4.61 9.60 9.64
N VAL A 200 -5.59 9.07 8.91
CA VAL A 200 -6.93 8.75 9.43
C VAL A 200 -7.18 7.26 9.60
N LYS A 201 -6.13 6.44 9.44
CA LYS A 201 -6.22 4.99 9.58
C LYS A 201 -6.75 4.59 10.95
N ASN A 202 -7.69 3.62 10.98
CA ASN A 202 -8.32 3.11 12.19
C ASN A 202 -9.07 4.16 13.02
N GLN A 203 -9.54 5.25 12.39
CA GLN A 203 -10.31 6.31 13.05
C GLN A 203 -11.73 6.35 12.49
N ILE A 204 -12.68 6.65 13.37
CA ILE A 204 -14.05 7.01 12.97
C ILE A 204 -14.10 8.54 12.88
N LEU A 205 -14.26 9.05 11.68
CA LEU A 205 -14.27 10.48 11.43
C LEU A 205 -15.69 11.07 11.57
N ASN A 206 -15.76 12.31 12.05
CA ASN A 206 -17.02 13.05 12.01
C ASN A 206 -17.28 13.48 10.56
N LEU A 207 -18.54 13.32 10.11
CA LEU A 207 -18.94 13.75 8.76
C LEU A 207 -18.64 15.23 8.48
N LYS A 208 -18.71 16.07 9.50
CA LYS A 208 -18.41 17.51 9.39
C LYS A 208 -16.93 17.83 9.11
N SER A 209 -16.03 16.88 9.37
CA SER A 209 -14.61 17.05 9.05
C SER A 209 -14.26 16.65 7.61
N LEU A 210 -15.26 16.22 6.84
CA LEU A 210 -15.11 15.82 5.45
C LEU A 210 -15.70 16.86 4.48
N PRO A 211 -15.11 17.05 3.30
CA PRO A 211 -13.85 16.47 2.85
C PRO A 211 -12.65 17.08 3.56
N MET A 212 -11.64 16.27 3.87
CA MET A 212 -10.32 16.77 4.29
C MET A 212 -9.55 17.19 3.03
N ARG A 213 -9.14 18.42 3.00
CA ARG A 213 -8.42 19.00 1.87
C ARG A 213 -7.11 19.61 2.31
#